data_350113b7a32274862cb1593e5950c6af
#
_entry.id   350113b7a32274862cb1593e5950c6af
#
_cell.length_a   1.000
_cell.length_b   1.000
_cell.length_c   1.000
_cell.angle_alpha   90.00
_cell.angle_beta   90.00
_cell.angle_gamma   90.00
#
_symmetry.space_group_name_H-M   'P 1'
#
loop_
_entity.id
_entity.type
_entity.pdbx_description
1 polymer ?
#
loop_
_entity_poly.entity_id
_entity_poly.type
_entity_poly.pdbx_seq_one_letter_code
_entity_poly.pdbx_strand_id
1 'polypeptide(L)'
;MQPTSSPVKVGVIGIGNMGWHHARVLSLLKDANLVGVADPNEERGKLAIDQFQCEWFENYKDLIPKVDAICIAVPTLLHHKVGLDCLKGGANVLIEKPIAANELEAKSLIEAANASNCLLQVGPVSYTHLTLPTILRV
;
A
#
# COMPACT_ATOMS: atom_id res chain seq x y z
N MET A 1 24.19 -11.79 6.25
CA MET A 1 23.87 -11.02 5.91
C MET A 1 23.41 -10.48 5.24
N GLN A 2 23.20 -10.12 4.95
CA GLN A 2 22.81 -9.49 4.30
C GLN A 2 22.77 -8.65 3.82
N PRO A 3 22.71 -8.90 3.54
CA PRO A 3 22.97 -7.82 2.73
C PRO A 3 22.08 -6.72 2.91
N THR A 4 22.59 -5.65 2.73
CA THR A 4 21.75 -4.57 2.68
C THR A 4 20.98 -4.63 1.47
N SER A 5 19.79 -4.86 1.61
CA SER A 5 18.94 -4.81 0.50
C SER A 5 18.59 -3.39 0.18
N SER A 6 18.12 -3.17 -1.00
CA SER A 6 17.54 -1.91 -1.40
C SER A 6 16.30 -1.64 -0.57
N PRO A 7 15.93 -0.37 -0.37
CA PRO A 7 14.67 -0.06 0.29
C PRO A 7 13.49 -0.70 -0.44
N VAL A 8 12.48 -1.07 0.31
CA VAL A 8 11.26 -1.65 -0.26
C VAL A 8 10.54 -0.56 -1.05
N LYS A 9 10.17 -0.86 -2.28
CA LYS A 9 9.40 0.07 -3.12
C LYS A 9 7.95 0.01 -2.71
N VAL A 10 7.42 1.12 -2.26
CA VAL A 10 6.05 1.16 -1.74
C VAL A 10 5.22 2.21 -2.45
N GLY A 11 3.92 1.96 -2.46
CA GLY A 11 2.96 2.92 -2.97
C GLY A 11 1.78 3.04 -2.02
N VAL A 12 1.02 4.11 -2.17
CA VAL A 12 -0.19 4.32 -1.38
C VAL A 12 -1.33 4.56 -2.33
N ILE A 13 -2.41 3.80 -2.16
CA ILE A 13 -3.63 4.00 -2.95
C ILE A 13 -4.66 4.67 -2.06
N GLY A 14 -5.11 5.83 -2.49
CA GLY A 14 -6.03 6.67 -1.72
C GLY A 14 -5.26 7.63 -0.83
N ILE A 15 -5.32 8.92 -1.15
CA ILE A 15 -4.59 9.91 -0.36
C ILE A 15 -5.53 10.93 0.27
N GLY A 16 -6.61 10.43 0.85
CA GLY A 16 -7.39 11.20 1.81
C GLY A 16 -6.56 11.35 3.10
N ASN A 17 -7.20 11.64 4.21
CA ASN A 17 -6.44 11.92 5.44
C ASN A 17 -5.55 10.77 5.88
N MET A 18 -6.07 9.54 5.91
CA MET A 18 -5.26 8.41 6.35
C MET A 18 -4.16 8.05 5.35
N GLY A 19 -4.52 8.02 4.06
CA GLY A 19 -3.52 7.72 3.04
C GLY A 19 -2.42 8.77 2.99
N TRP A 20 -2.78 10.02 3.17
CA TRP A 20 -1.80 11.10 3.25
C TRP A 20 -0.83 10.88 4.40
N HIS A 21 -1.36 10.49 5.57
CA HIS A 21 -0.53 10.19 6.73
C HIS A 21 0.43 9.04 6.43
N HIS A 22 -0.07 7.96 5.83
CA HIS A 22 0.77 6.83 5.45
C HIS A 22 1.86 7.26 4.47
N ALA A 23 1.50 8.04 3.46
CA ALA A 23 2.48 8.51 2.49
C ALA A 23 3.55 9.36 3.15
N ARG A 24 3.15 10.23 4.06
CA ARG A 24 4.09 11.08 4.77
C ARG A 24 5.08 10.24 5.58
N VAL A 25 4.57 9.28 6.35
CA VAL A 25 5.44 8.43 7.16
C VAL A 25 6.37 7.61 6.28
N LEU A 26 5.82 7.00 5.21
CA LEU A 26 6.63 6.17 4.32
C LEU A 26 7.71 6.98 3.60
N SER A 27 7.45 8.25 3.33
CA SER A 27 8.44 9.11 2.69
C SER A 27 9.63 9.42 3.60
N LEU A 28 9.45 9.23 4.91
CA LEU A 28 10.48 9.51 5.89
C LEU A 28 11.23 8.26 6.37
N LEU A 29 10.72 7.07 6.07
CA LEU A 29 11.35 5.84 6.52
C LEU A 29 12.56 5.51 5.67
N LYS A 30 13.66 5.20 6.34
CA LYS A 30 14.90 4.87 5.68
C LYS A 30 14.82 3.63 4.81
N ASP A 31 14.06 2.63 5.26
CA ASP A 31 13.97 1.36 4.58
C ASP A 31 12.84 1.28 3.55
N ALA A 32 12.15 2.39 3.32
CA ALA A 32 11.09 2.46 2.35
C ALA A 32 11.40 3.50 1.29
N ASN A 33 11.07 3.18 0.06
CA ASN A 33 11.13 4.13 -1.04
C ASN A 33 9.71 4.35 -1.52
N LEU A 34 9.13 5.50 -1.20
CA LEU A 34 7.77 5.82 -1.65
C LEU A 34 7.84 6.18 -3.12
N VAL A 35 7.52 5.21 -3.98
CA VAL A 35 7.58 5.38 -5.41
C VAL A 35 6.46 6.29 -5.91
N GLY A 36 5.26 6.09 -5.39
CA GLY A 36 4.14 6.88 -5.86
C GLY A 36 2.90 6.73 -5.04
N VAL A 37 1.93 7.57 -5.37
CA VAL A 37 0.59 7.52 -4.78
C VAL A 37 -0.42 7.47 -5.92
N ALA A 38 -1.59 6.91 -5.64
CA ALA A 38 -2.66 6.84 -6.62
C ALA A 38 -3.95 7.38 -6.01
N ASP A 39 -4.60 8.26 -6.73
CA ASP A 39 -5.88 8.83 -6.31
C ASP A 39 -6.47 9.57 -7.51
N PRO A 40 -7.78 9.47 -7.74
CA PRO A 40 -8.38 10.22 -8.84
C PRO A 40 -8.38 11.73 -8.64
N ASN A 41 -8.13 12.20 -7.43
CA ASN A 41 -8.13 13.63 -7.14
C ASN A 41 -6.78 14.25 -7.56
N GLU A 42 -6.80 15.00 -8.65
CA GLU A 42 -5.60 15.60 -9.20
C GLU A 42 -4.93 16.60 -8.28
N GLU A 43 -5.72 17.40 -7.55
CA GLU A 43 -5.15 18.38 -6.63
C GLU A 43 -4.36 17.72 -5.53
N ARG A 44 -4.91 16.65 -4.95
CA ARG A 44 -4.21 15.88 -3.92
C ARG A 44 -2.95 15.24 -4.50
N GLY A 45 -3.08 14.74 -5.72
CA GLY A 45 -1.94 14.13 -6.40
C GLY A 45 -0.78 15.09 -6.60
N LYS A 46 -1.08 16.29 -7.04
CA LYS A 46 -0.05 17.30 -7.25
C LYS A 46 0.60 17.73 -5.95
N LEU A 47 -0.19 17.84 -4.88
CA LEU A 47 0.36 18.15 -3.56
C LEU A 47 1.29 17.04 -3.09
N ALA A 48 0.92 15.78 -3.36
CA ALA A 48 1.76 14.65 -2.94
C ALA A 48 3.09 14.65 -3.67
N ILE A 49 3.10 14.94 -4.97
CA ILE A 49 4.33 15.05 -5.73
C ILE A 49 5.26 16.07 -5.07
N ASP A 50 4.71 17.22 -4.74
CA ASP A 50 5.48 18.32 -4.17
C ASP A 50 5.98 17.97 -2.76
N GLN A 51 5.12 17.41 -1.92
CA GLN A 51 5.45 17.16 -0.52
C GLN A 51 6.34 15.93 -0.33
N PHE A 52 6.12 14.89 -1.10
CA PHE A 52 6.78 13.60 -0.87
C PHE A 52 7.79 13.22 -1.94
N GLN A 53 7.91 14.01 -3.00
CA GLN A 53 8.87 13.75 -4.08
C GLN A 53 8.62 12.38 -4.71
N CYS A 54 7.37 12.06 -4.94
CA CYS A 54 6.97 10.77 -5.51
C CYS A 54 6.15 11.01 -6.77
N GLU A 55 5.80 9.95 -7.47
CA GLU A 55 4.94 10.04 -8.66
C GLU A 55 3.48 10.01 -8.22
N TRP A 56 2.62 10.53 -9.07
CA TRP A 56 1.18 10.45 -8.87
C TRP A 56 0.55 9.74 -10.06
N PHE A 57 -0.40 8.85 -9.77
CA PHE A 57 -1.16 8.12 -10.78
C PHE A 57 -2.64 8.35 -10.52
N GLU A 58 -3.37 8.70 -11.56
CA GLU A 58 -4.81 8.83 -11.44
C GLU A 58 -5.46 7.47 -11.24
N ASN A 59 -4.97 6.46 -11.93
CA ASN A 59 -5.46 5.09 -11.86
C ASN A 59 -4.46 4.23 -11.08
N TYR A 60 -4.92 3.62 -9.99
CA TYR A 60 -4.04 2.83 -9.13
C TYR A 60 -3.43 1.62 -9.85
N LYS A 61 -4.05 1.17 -10.91
CA LYS A 61 -3.52 0.02 -11.66
C LYS A 61 -2.17 0.33 -12.30
N ASP A 62 -1.91 1.60 -12.57
CA ASP A 62 -0.62 2.00 -13.13
C ASP A 62 0.47 2.02 -12.08
N LEU A 63 0.12 2.10 -10.81
CA LEU A 63 1.09 2.08 -9.72
C LEU A 63 1.53 0.65 -9.38
N ILE A 64 0.62 -0.32 -9.47
CA ILE A 64 0.87 -1.68 -9.02
C ILE A 64 2.17 -2.28 -9.55
N PRO A 65 2.48 -2.23 -10.86
CA PRO A 65 3.69 -2.87 -11.36
C PRO A 65 4.98 -2.19 -10.95
N LYS A 66 4.91 -1.03 -10.33
CA LYS A 66 6.10 -0.25 -10.01
C LYS A 66 6.58 -0.45 -8.57
N VAL A 67 5.84 -1.22 -7.77
CA VAL A 67 6.12 -1.33 -6.33
C VAL A 67 6.14 -2.77 -5.87
N ASP A 68 6.74 -2.98 -4.69
CA ASP A 68 6.76 -4.29 -4.04
C ASP A 68 5.60 -4.43 -3.06
N ALA A 69 5.14 -3.32 -2.53
CA ALA A 69 4.10 -3.29 -1.51
C ALA A 69 3.24 -2.06 -1.65
N ILE A 70 1.97 -2.21 -1.27
CA ILE A 70 1.00 -1.13 -1.38
C ILE A 70 0.23 -1.00 -0.09
N CYS A 71 0.10 0.24 0.36
CA CYS A 71 -0.76 0.59 1.48
C CYS A 71 -2.09 1.07 0.90
N ILE A 72 -3.19 0.40 1.26
CA ILE A 72 -4.51 0.73 0.72
C ILE A 72 -5.27 1.55 1.76
N ALA A 73 -5.65 2.77 1.39
CA ALA A 73 -6.35 3.70 2.25
C ALA A 73 -7.59 4.27 1.59
N VAL A 74 -8.27 3.45 0.80
CA VAL A 74 -9.53 3.82 0.17
C VAL A 74 -10.69 3.47 1.11
N PRO A 75 -11.92 3.94 0.83
CA PRO A 75 -13.06 3.53 1.64
C PRO A 75 -13.24 2.01 1.68
N THR A 76 -13.77 1.51 2.79
CA THR A 76 -13.90 0.07 3.04
C THR A 76 -14.59 -0.67 1.90
N LEU A 77 -15.60 -0.07 1.30
CA LEU A 77 -16.33 -0.73 0.21
C LEU A 77 -15.46 -1.04 -0.99
N LEU A 78 -14.32 -0.35 -1.12
CA LEU A 78 -13.40 -0.58 -2.24
C LEU A 78 -12.23 -1.48 -1.87
N HIS A 79 -12.10 -1.89 -0.60
CA HIS A 79 -10.98 -2.71 -0.16
C HIS A 79 -10.84 -3.99 -0.94
N HIS A 80 -11.96 -4.67 -1.18
CA HIS A 80 -11.93 -5.96 -1.88
C HIS A 80 -11.42 -5.81 -3.31
N LYS A 81 -12.02 -4.90 -4.06
CA LYS A 81 -11.65 -4.70 -5.45
C LYS A 81 -10.19 -4.28 -5.61
N VAL A 82 -9.81 -3.26 -4.86
CA VAL A 82 -8.46 -2.71 -4.95
C VAL A 82 -7.45 -3.72 -4.43
N GLY A 83 -7.76 -4.38 -3.31
CA GLY A 83 -6.89 -5.39 -2.75
C GLY A 83 -6.66 -6.56 -3.68
N LEU A 84 -7.72 -7.06 -4.33
CA LEU A 84 -7.57 -8.14 -5.30
C LEU A 84 -6.66 -7.75 -6.46
N ASP A 85 -6.86 -6.55 -7.00
CA ASP A 85 -6.03 -6.09 -8.11
C ASP A 85 -4.56 -6.02 -7.71
N CYS A 86 -4.28 -5.53 -6.49
CA CYS A 86 -2.92 -5.44 -5.99
C CYS A 86 -2.29 -6.82 -5.80
N LEU A 87 -3.00 -7.72 -5.15
CA LEU A 87 -2.48 -9.06 -4.87
C LEU A 87 -2.26 -9.84 -6.16
N LYS A 88 -3.19 -9.76 -7.09
CA LYS A 88 -3.06 -10.44 -8.38
C LYS A 88 -1.92 -9.85 -9.20
N GLY A 89 -1.60 -8.59 -8.97
CA GLY A 89 -0.47 -7.95 -9.63
C GLY A 89 0.87 -8.25 -8.96
N GLY A 90 0.86 -9.03 -7.89
CA GLY A 90 2.09 -9.45 -7.22
C GLY A 90 2.57 -8.52 -6.13
N ALA A 91 1.76 -7.56 -5.69
CA ALA A 91 2.15 -6.64 -4.64
C ALA A 91 1.71 -7.16 -3.28
N ASN A 92 2.57 -6.98 -2.29
CA ASN A 92 2.18 -7.20 -0.90
C ASN A 92 1.27 -6.06 -0.47
N VAL A 93 0.29 -6.34 0.38
CA VAL A 93 -0.77 -5.39 0.70
C VAL A 93 -0.85 -5.12 2.19
N LEU A 94 -0.94 -3.85 2.52
CA LEU A 94 -1.18 -3.37 3.86
C LEU A 94 -2.52 -2.64 3.80
N ILE A 95 -3.49 -3.08 4.58
CA ILE A 95 -4.83 -2.53 4.50
C ILE A 95 -5.37 -2.26 5.90
N GLU A 96 -6.03 -1.12 6.09
CA GLU A 96 -6.59 -0.74 7.38
C GLU A 96 -7.82 -1.59 7.70
N LYS A 97 -8.12 -1.75 8.98
CA LYS A 97 -9.34 -2.42 9.40
C LYS A 97 -10.56 -1.58 9.03
N PRO A 98 -11.67 -2.21 8.69
CA PRO A 98 -11.83 -3.65 8.48
C PRO A 98 -11.26 -4.04 7.12
N ILE A 99 -10.81 -5.30 7.02
CA ILE A 99 -10.19 -5.79 5.79
C ILE A 99 -11.11 -5.66 4.58
N ALA A 100 -12.40 -5.86 4.79
CA ALA A 100 -13.37 -5.80 3.71
C ALA A 100 -14.75 -5.52 4.29
N ALA A 101 -15.73 -5.34 3.42
CA ALA A 101 -17.09 -5.02 3.84
C ALA A 101 -17.82 -6.21 4.46
N ASN A 102 -17.43 -7.44 4.11
CA ASN A 102 -18.06 -8.64 4.64
C ASN A 102 -17.07 -9.81 4.63
N GLU A 103 -17.52 -10.92 5.21
CA GLU A 103 -16.68 -12.09 5.40
C GLU A 103 -16.28 -12.75 4.09
N LEU A 104 -17.19 -12.79 3.12
CA LEU A 104 -16.86 -13.38 1.82
C LEU A 104 -15.75 -12.62 1.11
N GLU A 105 -15.81 -11.31 1.15
CA GLU A 105 -14.76 -10.50 0.56
C GLU A 105 -13.45 -10.67 1.29
N ALA A 106 -13.49 -10.76 2.61
CA ALA A 106 -12.28 -10.97 3.41
C ALA A 106 -11.62 -12.30 3.04
N LYS A 107 -12.41 -13.37 2.93
CA LYS A 107 -11.89 -14.67 2.51
C LYS A 107 -11.29 -14.62 1.12
N SER A 108 -11.95 -13.92 0.21
CA SER A 108 -11.47 -13.76 -1.15
C SER A 108 -10.08 -13.12 -1.18
N LEU A 109 -9.88 -12.10 -0.36
CA LEU A 109 -8.57 -11.44 -0.27
C LEU A 109 -7.50 -12.36 0.28
N ILE A 110 -7.83 -13.12 1.32
CA ILE A 110 -6.87 -14.06 1.92
C ILE A 110 -6.48 -15.12 0.90
N GLU A 111 -7.45 -15.65 0.17
CA GLU A 111 -7.18 -16.64 -0.87
C GLU A 111 -6.31 -16.08 -1.98
N ALA A 112 -6.58 -14.83 -2.39
CA ALA A 112 -5.78 -14.19 -3.41
C ALA A 112 -4.34 -13.97 -2.96
N ALA A 113 -4.15 -13.61 -1.69
CA ALA A 113 -2.81 -13.44 -1.13
C ALA A 113 -2.04 -14.76 -1.17
N ASN A 114 -2.69 -15.84 -0.77
CA ASN A 114 -2.05 -17.16 -0.78
C ASN A 114 -1.73 -17.60 -2.21
N ALA A 115 -2.67 -17.40 -3.12
CA ALA A 115 -2.47 -17.82 -4.52
C ALA A 115 -1.35 -17.01 -5.20
N SER A 116 -1.18 -15.77 -4.81
CA SER A 116 -0.17 -14.90 -5.39
C SER A 116 1.16 -14.93 -4.62
N ASN A 117 1.19 -15.65 -3.51
CA ASN A 117 2.35 -15.72 -2.63
C ASN A 117 2.74 -14.32 -2.13
N CYS A 118 1.73 -13.53 -1.80
CA CYS A 118 1.92 -12.17 -1.29
C CYS A 118 1.49 -12.08 0.16
N LEU A 119 2.04 -11.11 0.88
CA LEU A 119 1.64 -10.81 2.24
C LEU A 119 0.38 -9.95 2.22
N LEU A 120 -0.49 -10.21 3.17
CA LEU A 120 -1.66 -9.37 3.41
C LEU A 120 -1.66 -9.03 4.89
N GLN A 121 -1.37 -7.79 5.20
CA GLN A 121 -1.31 -7.28 6.56
C GLN A 121 -2.54 -6.42 6.81
N VAL A 122 -3.25 -6.66 7.90
CA VAL A 122 -4.50 -5.97 8.21
C VAL A 122 -4.42 -5.35 9.59
N GLY A 123 -5.06 -4.21 9.73
CA GLY A 123 -5.24 -3.58 11.03
C GLY A 123 -4.42 -2.32 11.15
N PRO A 124 -4.52 -1.66 12.31
CA PRO A 124 -3.74 -0.44 12.48
C PRO A 124 -2.26 -0.77 12.42
N VAL A 125 -1.52 0.07 11.72
CA VAL A 125 -0.10 -0.10 11.54
C VAL A 125 0.61 0.87 12.44
N SER A 126 1.53 0.34 13.26
CA SER A 126 2.38 1.17 14.09
C SER A 126 3.74 1.27 13.42
N TYR A 127 4.15 2.48 13.14
CA TYR A 127 5.48 2.71 12.59
C TYR A 127 6.51 2.96 13.70
N THR A 128 6.07 2.91 14.95
CA THR A 128 6.92 3.24 16.10
C THR A 128 7.91 2.16 16.41
N HIS A 129 7.48 0.91 16.40
CA HIS A 129 8.30 -0.22 16.83
C HIS A 129 8.67 -1.17 15.71
N LEU A 130 8.03 -1.02 14.55
CA LEU A 130 8.25 -1.93 13.44
C LEU A 130 8.79 -1.17 12.26
N THR A 131 9.77 -1.76 11.60
CA THR A 131 10.19 -1.21 10.34
C THR A 131 9.33 -1.85 9.26
N LEU A 132 9.20 -1.17 8.15
CA LEU A 132 8.42 -1.69 7.05
C LEU A 132 8.94 -3.05 6.56
N PRO A 133 10.25 -3.26 6.43
CA PRO A 133 10.74 -4.58 6.04
C PRO A 133 10.34 -5.68 7.00
N THR A 134 10.23 -5.40 8.29
CA THR A 134 9.79 -6.37 9.28
C THR A 134 8.34 -6.73 9.05
N ILE A 135 7.50 -5.75 8.74
CA ILE A 135 6.07 -5.97 8.52
C ILE A 135 5.82 -6.74 7.23
N LEU A 136 6.54 -6.40 6.17
CA LEU A 136 6.29 -6.92 4.84
C LEU A 136 7.13 -8.13 4.46
N ARG A 137 8.11 -8.47 5.28
CA ARG A 137 8.97 -9.60 5.01
C ARG A 137 8.30 -10.86 5.52
N VAL A 138 8.37 -11.88 4.78
CA VAL A 138 7.84 -13.16 5.19
C VAL A 138 8.94 -14.01 5.75
#